data_e44410f0d2904a1eca62b63d1fabb454
#
_entry.id   e44410f0d2904a1eca62b63d1fabb454
#
_cell.length_a   1.000
_cell.length_b   1.000
_cell.length_c   1.000
_cell.angle_alpha   90.00
_cell.angle_beta   90.00
_cell.angle_gamma   90.00
#
_symmetry.space_group_name_H-M   'P 1'
#
loop_
_entity.id
_entity.type
_entity.pdbx_description
1 polymer ?
#
loop_
_entity_poly.entity_id
_entity_poly.type
_entity_poly.pdbx_seq_one_letter_code
_entity_poly.pdbx_strand_id
1 'polypeptide(L)'
;ALAAGEYLGLADHDDVLAPHAVYEMMKAAHETGAAFLYSDEALFTSDVRRPTAGHFKPDFAPDYLNCCNYICHFSVFQKALFDAVGGLDPACDGSQDHDLFLKLSERAVPVHVPKVLYYWRVHEGSPSGGTGAKPYVAAAAKRAVAGHLARTGAKGAVADGLFPSTYKVEYAVEGNPLVSILIPNKDHADDLRKALTSIFTKTAYPNYEVLVVENNSVEPATFD
;
A
#
# COMPACT_ATOMS: atom_id res chain seq x y z
N ALA A 1 -25.33 -2.10 -10.47
CA ALA A 1 -26.78 -2.06 -10.26
C ALA A 1 -27.47 -3.42 -10.33
N LEU A 2 -26.78 -4.51 -10.75
CA LEU A 2 -27.36 -5.87 -10.80
C LEU A 2 -27.07 -6.70 -9.55
N ALA A 3 -26.00 -6.38 -8.80
CA ALA A 3 -25.61 -7.13 -7.61
C ALA A 3 -26.58 -6.85 -6.45
N ALA A 4 -27.15 -7.92 -5.88
CA ALA A 4 -28.10 -7.88 -4.76
C ALA A 4 -27.51 -8.38 -3.43
N GLY A 5 -26.26 -8.85 -3.44
CA GLY A 5 -25.59 -9.35 -2.24
C GLY A 5 -25.26 -8.25 -1.25
N GLU A 6 -25.20 -8.61 0.03
CA GLU A 6 -24.76 -7.70 1.10
C GLU A 6 -23.27 -7.37 0.98
N TYR A 7 -22.46 -8.31 0.50
CA TYR A 7 -21.06 -8.13 0.17
C TYR A 7 -20.86 -8.27 -1.34
N LEU A 8 -19.90 -7.52 -1.87
CA LEU A 8 -19.44 -7.56 -3.26
C LEU A 8 -17.99 -8.05 -3.26
N GLY A 9 -17.66 -8.93 -4.20
CA GLY A 9 -16.29 -9.37 -4.46
C GLY A 9 -15.91 -9.04 -5.90
N LEU A 10 -14.69 -8.55 -6.11
CA LEU A 10 -14.15 -8.31 -7.45
C LEU A 10 -13.32 -9.51 -7.90
N ALA A 11 -13.62 -10.03 -9.07
CA ALA A 11 -12.87 -11.11 -9.70
C ALA A 11 -12.80 -10.89 -11.20
N ASP A 12 -11.65 -11.15 -11.79
CA ASP A 12 -11.48 -11.10 -13.23
C ASP A 12 -12.00 -12.39 -13.87
N HIS A 13 -12.46 -12.28 -15.11
CA HIS A 13 -13.22 -13.35 -15.78
C HIS A 13 -12.37 -14.58 -16.15
N ASP A 14 -11.05 -14.46 -16.18
CA ASP A 14 -10.08 -15.50 -16.54
C ASP A 14 -9.29 -16.04 -15.32
N ASP A 15 -9.59 -15.55 -14.14
CA ASP A 15 -8.96 -15.93 -12.88
C ASP A 15 -9.72 -17.03 -12.13
N VAL A 16 -9.12 -17.52 -11.03
CA VAL A 16 -9.72 -18.63 -10.26
C VAL A 16 -9.72 -18.29 -8.77
N LEU A 17 -10.86 -18.41 -8.12
CA LEU A 17 -10.98 -18.38 -6.66
C LEU A 17 -10.59 -19.71 -6.04
N ALA A 18 -9.93 -19.70 -4.89
CA ALA A 18 -9.78 -20.89 -4.08
C ALA A 18 -11.16 -21.43 -3.66
N PRO A 19 -11.38 -22.74 -3.58
CA PRO A 19 -12.69 -23.30 -3.26
C PRO A 19 -13.30 -22.79 -1.95
N HIS A 20 -12.47 -22.38 -1.00
CA HIS A 20 -12.86 -21.85 0.31
C HIS A 20 -12.77 -20.32 0.41
N ALA A 21 -12.49 -19.62 -0.69
CA ALA A 21 -12.23 -18.17 -0.67
C ALA A 21 -13.39 -17.38 -0.04
N VAL A 22 -14.60 -17.57 -0.53
CA VAL A 22 -15.78 -16.84 -0.01
C VAL A 22 -16.03 -17.17 1.46
N TYR A 23 -15.86 -18.43 1.86
CA TYR A 23 -16.01 -18.84 3.26
C TYR A 23 -15.02 -18.10 4.17
N GLU A 24 -13.73 -18.08 3.82
CA GLU A 24 -12.69 -17.44 4.62
C GLU A 24 -12.88 -15.92 4.71
N MET A 25 -13.27 -15.29 3.62
CA MET A 25 -13.57 -13.85 3.62
C MET A 25 -14.79 -13.53 4.50
N MET A 26 -15.88 -14.31 4.40
CA MET A 26 -17.08 -14.09 5.23
C MET A 26 -16.85 -14.45 6.69
N LYS A 27 -16.03 -15.46 6.98
CA LYS A 27 -15.61 -15.79 8.33
C LYS A 27 -14.84 -14.61 8.95
N ALA A 28 -13.84 -14.08 8.24
CA ALA A 28 -13.09 -12.93 8.71
C ALA A 28 -13.98 -11.68 8.90
N ALA A 29 -14.92 -11.44 7.98
CA ALA A 29 -15.89 -10.35 8.11
C ALA A 29 -16.74 -10.50 9.38
N HIS A 30 -17.20 -11.71 9.69
CA HIS A 30 -17.99 -11.98 10.89
C HIS A 30 -17.16 -11.82 12.18
N GLU A 31 -15.93 -12.34 12.19
CA GLU A 31 -15.05 -12.32 13.37
C GLU A 31 -14.54 -10.91 13.70
N THR A 32 -14.31 -10.07 12.68
CA THR A 32 -13.71 -8.73 12.84
C THR A 32 -14.72 -7.59 12.74
N GLY A 33 -15.90 -7.83 12.18
CA GLY A 33 -16.86 -6.78 11.82
C GLY A 33 -16.42 -5.93 10.63
N ALA A 34 -15.41 -6.38 9.87
CA ALA A 34 -14.84 -5.59 8.78
C ALA A 34 -15.81 -5.40 7.61
N ALA A 35 -15.91 -4.16 7.14
CA ALA A 35 -16.68 -3.80 5.96
C ALA A 35 -15.88 -3.89 4.66
N PHE A 36 -14.56 -4.05 4.73
CA PHE A 36 -13.66 -4.20 3.60
C PHE A 36 -12.54 -5.18 3.97
N LEU A 37 -12.31 -6.19 3.13
CA LEU A 37 -11.33 -7.24 3.33
C LEU A 37 -10.56 -7.51 2.03
N TYR A 38 -9.33 -7.98 2.16
CA TYR A 38 -8.53 -8.45 1.03
C TYR A 38 -7.66 -9.64 1.44
N SER A 39 -7.30 -10.48 0.47
CA SER A 39 -6.49 -11.67 0.70
C SER A 39 -5.18 -11.64 -0.08
N ASP A 40 -4.32 -12.62 0.20
CA ASP A 40 -3.18 -12.94 -0.64
C ASP A 40 -3.61 -13.58 -1.96
N GLU A 41 -2.73 -13.54 -2.95
CA GLU A 41 -2.94 -14.15 -4.25
C GLU A 41 -1.71 -14.94 -4.72
N ALA A 42 -1.91 -15.83 -5.67
CA ALA A 42 -0.83 -16.52 -6.36
C ALA A 42 -1.01 -16.40 -7.87
N LEU A 43 0.09 -16.33 -8.57
CA LEU A 43 0.14 -16.24 -10.04
C LEU A 43 0.22 -17.65 -10.63
N PHE A 44 -0.51 -17.90 -11.72
CA PHE A 44 -0.40 -19.14 -12.47
C PHE A 44 -0.55 -18.89 -13.97
N THR A 45 -0.10 -19.85 -14.79
CA THR A 45 -0.25 -19.77 -16.25
C THR A 45 -1.33 -20.72 -16.77
N SER A 46 -1.11 -22.02 -16.69
CA SER A 46 -2.00 -23.05 -17.24
C SER A 46 -2.65 -23.95 -16.19
N ASP A 47 -1.96 -24.24 -15.09
CA ASP A 47 -2.44 -25.14 -14.03
C ASP A 47 -2.39 -24.40 -12.67
N VAL A 48 -3.54 -24.13 -12.10
CA VAL A 48 -3.70 -23.45 -10.80
C VAL A 48 -3.04 -24.21 -9.64
N ARG A 49 -2.82 -25.52 -9.78
CA ARG A 49 -2.15 -26.35 -8.78
C ARG A 49 -0.62 -26.15 -8.81
N ARG A 50 -0.11 -25.42 -9.78
CA ARG A 50 1.33 -25.12 -9.96
C ARG A 50 1.52 -23.60 -10.10
N PRO A 51 1.31 -22.85 -9.01
CA PRO A 51 1.50 -21.41 -9.05
C PRO A 51 2.96 -21.10 -9.36
N THR A 52 3.18 -20.03 -10.12
CA THR A 52 4.52 -19.57 -10.54
C THR A 52 5.13 -18.58 -9.56
N ALA A 53 4.29 -17.84 -8.84
CA ALA A 53 4.71 -16.90 -7.80
C ALA A 53 3.57 -16.70 -6.79
N GLY A 54 3.89 -16.18 -5.60
CA GLY A 54 2.95 -15.73 -4.60
C GLY A 54 3.11 -14.23 -4.37
N HIS A 55 1.98 -13.54 -4.14
CA HIS A 55 1.95 -12.17 -3.67
C HIS A 55 1.31 -12.16 -2.27
N PHE A 56 2.19 -12.16 -1.27
CA PHE A 56 1.83 -12.09 0.13
C PHE A 56 1.81 -10.62 0.55
N LYS A 57 0.67 -10.17 1.00
CA LYS A 57 0.40 -8.75 1.23
C LYS A 57 0.61 -8.40 2.71
N PRO A 58 1.02 -7.18 3.03
CA PRO A 58 1.04 -6.71 4.41
C PRO A 58 -0.38 -6.46 4.93
N ASP A 59 -0.51 -6.29 6.23
CA ASP A 59 -1.67 -5.63 6.80
C ASP A 59 -1.83 -4.23 6.21
N PHE A 60 -3.01 -3.61 6.40
CA PHE A 60 -3.32 -2.37 5.71
C PHE A 60 -2.26 -1.29 5.93
N ALA A 61 -1.68 -0.86 4.82
CA ALA A 61 -0.63 0.15 4.76
C ALA A 61 -1.07 1.27 3.79
N PRO A 62 -1.61 2.39 4.31
CA PRO A 62 -2.18 3.46 3.49
C PRO A 62 -1.18 4.07 2.51
N ASP A 63 0.06 4.34 2.93
CA ASP A 63 1.08 4.89 2.03
C ASP A 63 1.49 3.89 0.94
N TYR A 64 1.43 2.59 1.24
CA TYR A 64 1.67 1.56 0.23
C TYR A 64 0.52 1.50 -0.78
N LEU A 65 -0.74 1.68 -0.33
CA LEU A 65 -1.87 1.80 -1.25
C LEU A 65 -1.78 3.06 -2.11
N ASN A 66 -1.24 4.16 -1.60
CA ASN A 66 -0.92 5.34 -2.40
C ASN A 66 0.20 5.09 -3.42
N CYS A 67 1.12 4.17 -3.12
CA CYS A 67 2.22 3.83 -4.01
C CYS A 67 1.80 2.86 -5.13
N CYS A 68 0.98 1.86 -4.84
CA CYS A 68 0.49 0.88 -5.80
C CYS A 68 -0.77 0.19 -5.31
N ASN A 69 -1.56 -0.34 -6.25
CA ASN A 69 -2.74 -1.12 -5.93
C ASN A 69 -2.38 -2.54 -5.47
N TYR A 70 -1.84 -2.69 -4.25
CA TYR A 70 -1.43 -4.00 -3.72
C TYR A 70 -2.60 -4.85 -3.21
N ILE A 71 -3.79 -4.25 -2.99
CA ILE A 71 -4.97 -4.93 -2.41
C ILE A 71 -5.59 -5.94 -3.38
N CYS A 72 -5.63 -5.66 -4.69
CA CYS A 72 -6.18 -6.59 -5.67
C CYS A 72 -5.17 -7.72 -5.97
N HIS A 73 -5.59 -9.00 -5.98
CA HIS A 73 -6.88 -9.63 -5.73
C HIS A 73 -6.77 -10.56 -4.51
N PHE A 74 -7.72 -11.03 -3.84
CA PHE A 74 -9.16 -10.95 -3.92
C PHE A 74 -9.64 -9.93 -2.88
N SER A 75 -10.50 -9.02 -3.28
CA SER A 75 -11.09 -8.02 -2.39
C SER A 75 -12.59 -8.22 -2.26
N VAL A 76 -13.11 -8.06 -1.03
CA VAL A 76 -14.52 -8.18 -0.68
C VAL A 76 -14.92 -7.01 0.21
N PHE A 77 -16.04 -6.37 -0.07
CA PHE A 77 -16.51 -5.22 0.69
C PHE A 77 -18.03 -5.18 0.77
N GLN A 78 -18.55 -4.53 1.80
CA GLN A 78 -20.00 -4.35 1.97
C GLN A 78 -20.57 -3.51 0.82
N LYS A 79 -21.71 -3.94 0.28
CA LYS A 79 -22.44 -3.19 -0.75
C LYS A 79 -22.82 -1.79 -0.27
N ALA A 80 -23.23 -1.66 0.98
CA ALA A 80 -23.57 -0.36 1.57
C ALA A 80 -22.35 0.61 1.56
N LEU A 81 -21.14 0.10 1.83
CA LEU A 81 -19.91 0.89 1.75
C LEU A 81 -19.60 1.30 0.31
N PHE A 82 -19.73 0.38 -0.65
CA PHE A 82 -19.58 0.66 -2.07
C PHE A 82 -20.53 1.76 -2.56
N ASP A 83 -21.81 1.66 -2.19
CA ASP A 83 -22.82 2.65 -2.56
C ASP A 83 -22.53 4.01 -1.91
N ALA A 84 -22.06 4.02 -0.65
CA ALA A 84 -21.73 5.24 0.09
C ALA A 84 -20.54 6.03 -0.48
N VAL A 85 -19.61 5.34 -1.18
CA VAL A 85 -18.45 6.00 -1.84
C VAL A 85 -18.72 6.33 -3.32
N GLY A 86 -19.92 6.03 -3.83
CA GLY A 86 -20.33 6.32 -5.20
C GLY A 86 -19.86 5.29 -6.24
N GLY A 87 -19.34 4.14 -5.79
CA GLY A 87 -18.93 3.05 -6.66
C GLY A 87 -17.70 3.35 -7.52
N LEU A 88 -17.64 2.72 -8.70
CA LEU A 88 -16.55 2.90 -9.67
C LEU A 88 -16.67 4.24 -10.40
N ASP A 89 -15.53 4.90 -10.61
CA ASP A 89 -15.44 6.17 -11.35
C ASP A 89 -14.93 5.91 -12.78
N PRO A 90 -15.74 6.20 -13.81
CA PRO A 90 -15.32 6.08 -15.22
C PRO A 90 -14.09 6.94 -15.57
N ALA A 91 -13.84 8.04 -14.86
CA ALA A 91 -12.65 8.85 -15.06
C ALA A 91 -11.35 8.11 -14.70
N CYS A 92 -11.46 7.03 -13.91
CA CYS A 92 -10.36 6.17 -13.48
C CYS A 92 -10.31 4.83 -14.25
N ASP A 93 -10.94 4.73 -15.43
CA ASP A 93 -10.88 3.52 -16.25
C ASP A 93 -9.45 3.05 -16.49
N GLY A 94 -9.20 1.76 -16.26
CA GLY A 94 -7.88 1.11 -16.26
C GLY A 94 -7.19 1.09 -14.89
N SER A 95 -7.71 1.83 -13.90
CA SER A 95 -7.31 1.81 -12.47
C SER A 95 -8.52 2.07 -11.57
N GLN A 96 -9.71 1.67 -12.03
CA GLN A 96 -10.99 1.88 -11.34
C GLN A 96 -11.06 1.15 -10.00
N ASP A 97 -10.40 0.04 -9.89
CA ASP A 97 -10.26 -0.77 -8.66
C ASP A 97 -9.37 -0.04 -7.63
N HIS A 98 -8.26 0.54 -8.06
CA HIS A 98 -7.39 1.34 -7.20
C HIS A 98 -8.12 2.56 -6.62
N ASP A 99 -8.84 3.32 -7.47
CA ASP A 99 -9.70 4.44 -7.03
C ASP A 99 -10.75 3.97 -6.03
N LEU A 100 -11.41 2.83 -6.32
CA LEU A 100 -12.40 2.26 -5.42
C LEU A 100 -11.80 1.91 -4.06
N PHE A 101 -10.65 1.22 -4.02
CA PHE A 101 -10.02 0.81 -2.77
C PHE A 101 -9.55 1.99 -1.93
N LEU A 102 -9.04 3.04 -2.56
CA LEU A 102 -8.74 4.30 -1.89
C LEU A 102 -10.00 4.91 -1.27
N LYS A 103 -11.11 5.01 -2.01
CA LYS A 103 -12.40 5.53 -1.49
C LYS A 103 -12.98 4.68 -0.36
N LEU A 104 -12.92 3.36 -0.48
CA LEU A 104 -13.38 2.45 0.57
C LEU A 104 -12.54 2.59 1.85
N SER A 105 -11.20 2.68 1.70
CA SER A 105 -10.28 2.83 2.83
C SER A 105 -10.42 4.17 3.58
N GLU A 106 -10.96 5.19 2.95
CA GLU A 106 -11.33 6.46 3.59
C GLU A 106 -12.48 6.33 4.60
N ARG A 107 -13.25 5.25 4.51
CA ARG A 107 -14.47 5.01 5.32
C ARG A 107 -14.36 3.80 6.23
N ALA A 108 -13.57 2.81 5.87
CA ALA A 108 -13.39 1.58 6.61
C ALA A 108 -11.96 1.07 6.46
N VAL A 109 -11.29 0.77 7.57
CA VAL A 109 -9.96 0.18 7.54
C VAL A 109 -10.05 -1.23 6.95
N PRO A 110 -9.34 -1.52 5.86
CA PRO A 110 -9.34 -2.85 5.26
C PRO A 110 -8.70 -3.89 6.19
N VAL A 111 -9.27 -5.09 6.26
CA VAL A 111 -8.71 -6.22 7.01
C VAL A 111 -8.06 -7.21 6.06
N HIS A 112 -6.80 -7.53 6.32
CA HIS A 112 -6.06 -8.54 5.59
C HIS A 112 -6.44 -9.96 6.06
N VAL A 113 -6.74 -10.83 5.12
CA VAL A 113 -6.91 -12.27 5.33
C VAL A 113 -5.64 -12.95 4.79
N PRO A 114 -4.67 -13.35 5.64
CA PRO A 114 -3.35 -13.83 5.21
C PRO A 114 -3.41 -15.27 4.67
N LYS A 115 -4.16 -15.44 3.60
CA LYS A 115 -4.38 -16.71 2.90
C LYS A 115 -4.41 -16.46 1.41
N VAL A 116 -3.82 -17.37 0.62
CA VAL A 116 -3.95 -17.35 -0.84
C VAL A 116 -5.36 -17.83 -1.20
N LEU A 117 -6.23 -16.87 -1.50
CA LEU A 117 -7.63 -17.12 -1.83
C LEU A 117 -7.95 -16.84 -3.30
N TYR A 118 -6.99 -16.31 -4.05
CA TYR A 118 -7.12 -15.92 -5.42
C TYR A 118 -5.94 -16.41 -6.25
N TYR A 119 -6.20 -16.87 -7.47
CA TYR A 119 -5.20 -17.29 -8.42
C TYR A 119 -5.32 -16.44 -9.67
N TRP A 120 -4.34 -15.57 -9.86
CA TRP A 120 -4.27 -14.65 -10.98
C TRP A 120 -3.60 -15.32 -12.19
N ARG A 121 -4.32 -15.35 -13.31
CA ARG A 121 -3.80 -15.95 -14.55
C ARG A 121 -2.88 -14.98 -15.27
N VAL A 122 -1.66 -15.41 -15.50
CA VAL A 122 -0.68 -14.67 -16.30
C VAL A 122 -0.63 -15.24 -17.71
N HIS A 123 -0.83 -14.39 -18.71
CA HIS A 123 -0.72 -14.73 -20.14
C HIS A 123 -0.03 -13.61 -20.92
N GLU A 124 0.39 -13.89 -22.17
CA GLU A 124 0.95 -12.89 -23.07
C GLU A 124 -0.11 -11.79 -23.32
N GLY A 125 0.20 -10.56 -22.93
CA GLY A 125 -0.72 -9.42 -22.98
C GLY A 125 -1.42 -9.08 -21.66
N SER A 126 -1.18 -9.83 -20.59
CA SER A 126 -1.60 -9.44 -19.24
C SER A 126 -0.87 -8.17 -18.80
N PRO A 127 -1.55 -7.20 -18.14
CA PRO A 127 -0.90 -5.99 -17.61
C PRO A 127 0.29 -6.29 -16.68
N SER A 128 0.29 -7.44 -16.01
CA SER A 128 1.37 -7.95 -15.16
C SER A 128 2.59 -8.47 -15.92
N GLY A 129 2.47 -8.72 -17.22
CA GLY A 129 3.55 -9.27 -18.07
C GLY A 129 4.64 -8.27 -18.48
N GLY A 130 4.63 -7.07 -17.96
CA GLY A 130 5.79 -6.14 -17.99
C GLY A 130 5.86 -5.28 -19.22
N THR A 131 6.05 -4.64 -19.94
CA THR A 131 6.43 -3.77 -21.09
C THR A 131 5.28 -3.01 -21.78
N GLY A 132 4.04 -3.19 -21.33
CA GLY A 132 2.87 -2.62 -22.02
C GLY A 132 1.89 -1.86 -21.12
N ALA A 133 2.30 -1.31 -19.97
CA ALA A 133 1.42 -0.43 -19.20
C ALA A 133 0.94 0.70 -20.10
N LYS A 134 -0.34 0.60 -20.52
CA LYS A 134 -0.93 1.60 -21.43
C LYS A 134 -0.85 2.95 -20.72
N PRO A 135 -0.38 4.03 -21.36
CA PRO A 135 -0.16 5.34 -20.72
C PRO A 135 -1.41 5.87 -19.98
N TYR A 136 -2.62 5.51 -20.44
CA TYR A 136 -3.85 5.92 -19.80
C TYR A 136 -4.06 5.28 -18.41
N VAL A 137 -3.57 4.05 -18.19
CA VAL A 137 -3.68 3.34 -16.90
C VAL A 137 -2.90 4.09 -15.82
N ALA A 138 -1.64 4.45 -16.12
CA ALA A 138 -0.82 5.22 -15.18
C ALA A 138 -1.43 6.60 -14.89
N ALA A 139 -2.00 7.26 -15.91
CA ALA A 139 -2.70 8.53 -15.73
C ALA A 139 -3.96 8.37 -14.87
N ALA A 140 -4.73 7.29 -15.05
CA ALA A 140 -5.91 6.97 -14.25
C ALA A 140 -5.54 6.71 -12.78
N ALA A 141 -4.51 5.92 -12.52
CA ALA A 141 -4.05 5.66 -11.17
C ALA A 141 -3.53 6.92 -10.45
N LYS A 142 -2.77 7.78 -11.15
CA LYS A 142 -2.36 9.07 -10.58
C LYS A 142 -3.55 9.96 -10.26
N ARG A 143 -4.62 9.94 -11.08
CA ARG A 143 -5.88 10.66 -10.76
C ARG A 143 -6.56 10.08 -9.52
N ALA A 144 -6.59 8.75 -9.40
CA ALA A 144 -7.18 8.07 -8.25
C ALA A 144 -6.47 8.49 -6.95
N VAL A 145 -5.13 8.44 -6.92
CA VAL A 145 -4.34 8.87 -5.75
C VAL A 145 -4.51 10.37 -5.49
N ALA A 146 -4.45 11.22 -6.53
CA ALA A 146 -4.67 12.67 -6.35
C ALA A 146 -6.08 12.98 -5.82
N GLY A 147 -7.10 12.26 -6.30
CA GLY A 147 -8.47 12.34 -5.79
C GLY A 147 -8.56 11.94 -4.31
N HIS A 148 -7.85 10.88 -3.92
CA HIS A 148 -7.74 10.46 -2.52
C HIS A 148 -7.12 11.54 -1.64
N LEU A 149 -5.98 12.13 -2.06
CA LEU A 149 -5.35 13.22 -1.31
C LEU A 149 -6.31 14.41 -1.14
N ALA A 150 -7.02 14.78 -2.21
CA ALA A 150 -8.00 15.88 -2.15
C ALA A 150 -9.16 15.58 -1.17
N ARG A 151 -9.72 14.36 -1.18
CA ARG A 151 -10.82 13.96 -0.30
C ARG A 151 -10.41 13.88 1.17
N THR A 152 -9.18 13.45 1.44
CA THR A 152 -8.62 13.35 2.80
C THR A 152 -8.02 14.66 3.31
N GLY A 153 -7.90 15.68 2.46
CA GLY A 153 -7.28 16.97 2.82
C GLY A 153 -5.76 16.90 2.90
N ALA A 154 -5.14 15.80 2.48
CA ALA A 154 -3.70 15.66 2.43
C ALA A 154 -3.11 16.56 1.32
N LYS A 155 -2.13 17.39 1.68
CA LYS A 155 -1.46 18.26 0.72
C LYS A 155 -0.24 17.54 0.14
N GLY A 156 -0.23 17.36 -1.17
CA GLY A 156 0.87 16.70 -1.85
C GLY A 156 0.66 16.64 -3.36
N ALA A 157 1.70 16.22 -4.06
CA ALA A 157 1.67 15.97 -5.50
C ALA A 157 1.96 14.49 -5.78
N VAL A 158 1.31 13.94 -6.82
CA VAL A 158 1.50 12.55 -7.24
C VAL A 158 2.42 12.52 -8.46
N ALA A 159 3.54 11.85 -8.32
CA ALA A 159 4.53 11.62 -9.38
C ALA A 159 4.63 10.12 -9.72
N ASP A 160 5.35 9.79 -10.79
CA ASP A 160 5.70 8.41 -11.09
C ASP A 160 6.69 7.88 -10.05
N GLY A 161 6.53 6.63 -9.64
CA GLY A 161 7.44 5.92 -8.76
C GLY A 161 8.69 5.40 -9.48
N LEU A 162 9.50 4.61 -8.78
CA LEU A 162 10.75 4.06 -9.32
C LEU A 162 10.52 2.92 -10.32
N PHE A 163 9.36 2.26 -10.26
CA PHE A 163 9.02 1.11 -11.10
C PHE A 163 7.71 1.37 -11.84
N PRO A 164 7.47 0.71 -12.98
CA PRO A 164 6.18 0.75 -13.66
C PRO A 164 5.02 0.41 -12.71
N SER A 165 3.89 1.09 -12.87
CA SER A 165 2.69 0.94 -12.04
C SER A 165 2.89 1.26 -10.55
N THR A 166 3.95 2.01 -10.20
CA THR A 166 4.13 2.58 -8.87
C THR A 166 4.11 4.10 -8.92
N TYR A 167 3.68 4.72 -7.83
CA TYR A 167 3.49 6.17 -7.71
C TYR A 167 4.19 6.67 -6.44
N LYS A 168 4.61 7.91 -6.47
CA LYS A 168 5.21 8.61 -5.33
C LYS A 168 4.31 9.77 -4.95
N VAL A 169 3.91 9.84 -3.69
CA VAL A 169 3.28 11.03 -3.14
C VAL A 169 4.37 11.92 -2.52
N GLU A 170 4.50 13.13 -3.01
CA GLU A 170 5.35 14.15 -2.42
C GLU A 170 4.48 15.04 -1.54
N TYR A 171 4.41 14.67 -0.25
CA TYR A 171 3.63 15.42 0.74
C TYR A 171 4.23 16.79 1.01
N ALA A 172 3.38 17.81 1.09
CA ALA A 172 3.80 19.11 1.58
C ALA A 172 4.02 19.03 3.09
N VAL A 173 5.23 19.30 3.53
CA VAL A 173 5.53 19.40 4.96
C VAL A 173 4.98 20.72 5.48
N GLU A 174 4.01 20.64 6.39
CA GLU A 174 3.43 21.83 7.03
C GLU A 174 4.11 22.11 8.36
N GLY A 175 4.45 23.38 8.58
CA GLY A 175 5.15 23.81 9.78
C GLY A 175 6.63 23.39 9.79
N ASN A 176 7.20 23.46 10.98
CA ASN A 176 8.60 23.13 11.21
C ASN A 176 8.77 22.54 12.62
N PRO A 177 8.13 21.39 12.91
CA PRO A 177 8.20 20.79 14.24
C PRO A 177 9.63 20.38 14.59
N LEU A 178 9.99 20.44 15.87
CA LEU A 178 11.27 19.95 16.35
C LEU A 178 11.33 18.43 16.22
N VAL A 179 12.37 17.93 15.58
CA VAL A 179 12.65 16.49 15.46
C VAL A 179 13.84 16.13 16.35
N SER A 180 13.62 15.30 17.37
CA SER A 180 14.68 14.76 18.21
C SER A 180 15.21 13.45 17.63
N ILE A 181 16.44 13.43 17.19
CA ILE A 181 17.14 12.24 16.67
C ILE A 181 17.85 11.56 17.84
N LEU A 182 17.36 10.40 18.26
CA LEU A 182 17.90 9.63 19.36
C LEU A 182 18.91 8.61 18.85
N ILE A 183 20.15 8.68 19.30
CA ILE A 183 21.22 7.74 18.91
C ILE A 183 21.68 6.99 20.15
N PRO A 184 21.27 5.73 20.34
CA PRO A 184 21.87 4.90 21.39
C PRO A 184 23.33 4.61 21.00
N ASN A 185 24.24 4.86 21.92
CA ASN A 185 25.67 4.65 21.70
C ASN A 185 26.32 3.89 22.85
N LYS A 186 27.24 3.03 22.52
CA LYS A 186 28.18 2.40 23.46
C LYS A 186 29.50 2.19 22.75
N ASP A 187 30.52 2.94 23.18
CA ASP A 187 31.83 2.94 22.52
C ASP A 187 31.73 3.31 21.02
N HIS A 188 32.61 2.81 20.14
CA HIS A 188 32.58 3.04 18.69
C HIS A 188 32.58 4.53 18.28
N ALA A 189 33.44 5.34 18.88
CA ALA A 189 33.54 6.78 18.67
C ALA A 189 33.62 7.18 17.17
N ASP A 190 34.34 6.41 16.34
CA ASP A 190 34.48 6.70 14.92
C ASP A 190 33.19 6.53 14.13
N ASP A 191 32.36 5.55 14.48
CA ASP A 191 31.07 5.33 13.82
C ASP A 191 30.05 6.39 14.26
N LEU A 192 30.06 6.76 15.56
CA LEU A 192 29.27 7.87 16.05
C LEU A 192 29.66 9.18 15.34
N ARG A 193 30.96 9.47 15.20
CA ARG A 193 31.44 10.65 14.48
C ARG A 193 30.98 10.70 13.03
N LYS A 194 31.03 9.56 12.31
CA LYS A 194 30.53 9.46 10.93
C LYS A 194 29.02 9.72 10.85
N ALA A 195 28.24 9.14 11.77
CA ALA A 195 26.80 9.35 11.85
C ALA A 195 26.45 10.81 12.10
N LEU A 196 27.03 11.42 13.13
CA LEU A 196 26.83 12.84 13.46
C LEU A 196 27.25 13.76 12.32
N THR A 197 28.44 13.53 11.73
CA THR A 197 28.91 14.30 10.57
C THR A 197 27.91 14.21 9.41
N SER A 198 27.38 12.99 9.11
CA SER A 198 26.40 12.80 8.06
C SER A 198 25.10 13.56 8.36
N ILE A 199 24.59 13.47 9.58
CA ILE A 199 23.38 14.18 10.01
C ILE A 199 23.56 15.68 9.83
N PHE A 200 24.60 16.27 10.40
CA PHE A 200 24.82 17.71 10.38
C PHE A 200 25.18 18.29 9.00
N THR A 201 25.75 17.48 8.10
CA THR A 201 26.16 17.97 6.77
C THR A 201 25.14 17.69 5.66
N LYS A 202 24.26 16.68 5.83
CA LYS A 202 23.35 16.23 4.76
C LYS A 202 21.88 16.51 5.06
N THR A 203 21.50 16.76 6.32
CA THR A 203 20.11 17.00 6.69
C THR A 203 19.69 18.39 6.23
N ALA A 204 18.71 18.44 5.33
CA ALA A 204 18.14 19.71 4.84
C ALA A 204 17.05 20.27 5.76
N TYR A 205 16.52 19.48 6.68
CA TYR A 205 15.49 19.91 7.62
C TYR A 205 16.12 20.76 8.73
N PRO A 206 15.65 22.00 8.99
CA PRO A 206 16.39 22.94 9.82
C PRO A 206 16.11 22.82 11.31
N ASN A 207 14.97 22.24 11.73
CA ASN A 207 14.56 22.23 13.13
C ASN A 207 14.68 20.83 13.74
N TYR A 208 15.90 20.45 14.09
CA TYR A 208 16.16 19.18 14.75
C TYR A 208 17.21 19.33 15.83
N GLU A 209 17.23 18.39 16.75
CA GLU A 209 18.30 18.17 17.71
C GLU A 209 18.79 16.72 17.65
N VAL A 210 20.00 16.49 18.12
CA VAL A 210 20.56 15.14 18.22
C VAL A 210 20.87 14.85 19.67
N LEU A 211 20.31 13.77 20.19
CA LEU A 211 20.51 13.29 21.56
C LEU A 211 21.25 11.95 21.50
N VAL A 212 22.51 11.94 21.90
CA VAL A 212 23.28 10.70 22.05
C VAL A 212 22.97 10.10 23.42
N VAL A 213 22.36 8.93 23.43
CA VAL A 213 22.04 8.18 24.65
C VAL A 213 23.22 7.25 24.94
N GLU A 214 24.09 7.67 25.84
CA GLU A 214 25.26 6.93 26.24
C GLU A 214 24.88 5.71 27.10
N ASN A 215 25.43 4.53 26.79
CA ASN A 215 25.09 3.26 27.44
C ASN A 215 26.34 2.59 28.03
N ASN A 216 26.94 3.20 29.06
CA ASN A 216 28.10 2.71 29.78
C ASN A 216 29.32 2.43 28.87
N SER A 217 29.68 3.40 28.04
CA SER A 217 30.93 3.36 27.27
C SER A 217 32.15 3.37 28.19
N VAL A 218 33.21 2.74 27.73
CA VAL A 218 34.49 2.67 28.44
C VAL A 218 35.66 3.27 27.64
N GLU A 219 35.44 3.51 26.34
CA GLU A 219 36.42 4.18 25.47
C GLU A 219 36.38 5.69 25.69
N PRO A 220 37.51 6.32 26.14
CA PRO A 220 37.55 7.78 26.36
C PRO A 220 37.15 8.58 25.14
N ALA A 221 37.55 8.16 23.93
CA ALA A 221 37.24 8.84 22.68
C ALA A 221 35.71 8.92 22.37
N THR A 222 34.88 8.19 23.10
CA THR A 222 33.40 8.29 22.97
C THR A 222 32.86 9.59 23.58
N PHE A 223 33.60 10.19 24.51
CA PHE A 223 33.20 11.39 25.27
C PHE A 223 33.87 12.68 24.75
N ASP A 224 34.79 12.57 23.77
CA ASP A 224 35.46 13.69 23.10
C ASP A 224 34.62 14.19 21.90
#